data_83a6b1f3eee384b861c227669e174f13
#
_entry.id   83a6b1f3eee384b861c227669e174f13
#
_cell.length_a   1.000
_cell.length_b   1.000
_cell.length_c   1.000
_cell.angle_alpha   90.00
_cell.angle_beta   90.00
_cell.angle_gamma   90.00
#
_symmetry.space_group_name_H-M   'P 1'
#
loop_
_entity.id
_entity.type
_entity.pdbx_description
1 polymer ?
#
loop_
_entity_poly.entity_id
_entity_poly.type
_entity_poly.pdbx_seq_one_letter_code
_entity_poly.pdbx_strand_id
1 'polypeptide(L)'
;FGKPFTIKYIPMPPGPNGRYPDQNGDYRTYTNSVFVNKTVIVPFYEEKYDTIARRIYEEALPGYQIVGINCNKIIPSLGAIHCITKEVGVTDPLLISVDIAQPIINPDNERERTIHAIVKNKCGIDEVWLHFTLDGSHDTTDSLKMELTDSEKSIYRAIIPTFKKEARYYITAKSISGKTISRPMTAPEGYFKTVAIPTASTRTNTPQRMHIFPNPARSLTCVDVDYPMAAKVDIRLTNGLGNVVSTLYSGEWNPNSPRVFFDASALIPGLYFVRMEGKNI
;
A
#
# COMPACT_ATOMS: atom_id res chain seq x y z
N PHE A 1 12.29 -6.20 -7.04
CA PHE A 1 11.35 -6.63 -8.09
C PHE A 1 10.75 -5.46 -8.92
N GLY A 2 11.10 -4.18 -8.62
CA GLY A 2 10.77 -3.03 -9.47
C GLY A 2 9.30 -2.66 -9.58
N LYS A 3 8.44 -3.12 -8.67
CA LYS A 3 7.02 -2.74 -8.65
C LYS A 3 6.84 -1.43 -7.85
N PRO A 4 5.89 -0.56 -8.25
CA PRO A 4 5.61 0.66 -7.50
C PRO A 4 5.04 0.34 -6.11
N PHE A 5 5.34 1.19 -5.13
CA PHE A 5 4.75 1.12 -3.80
C PHE A 5 3.29 1.59 -3.82
N THR A 6 2.46 0.98 -2.99
CA THR A 6 1.13 1.52 -2.70
C THR A 6 1.28 2.76 -1.80
N ILE A 7 0.84 3.91 -2.29
CA ILE A 7 0.93 5.17 -1.56
C ILE A 7 -0.33 5.36 -0.73
N LYS A 8 -0.16 5.62 0.57
CA LYS A 8 -1.23 6.02 1.48
C LYS A 8 -1.00 7.46 1.92
N TYR A 9 -2.07 8.24 1.98
CA TYR A 9 -2.02 9.65 2.37
C TYR A 9 -2.55 9.79 3.80
N ILE A 10 -1.79 10.51 4.63
CA ILE A 10 -2.18 10.84 5.99
C ILE A 10 -2.34 12.36 6.04
N PRO A 11 -3.55 12.90 6.30
CA PRO A 11 -3.76 14.33 6.41
C PRO A 11 -2.89 14.94 7.51
N MET A 12 -2.14 15.98 7.20
CA MET A 12 -1.42 16.77 8.19
C MET A 12 -2.44 17.61 8.99
N PRO A 13 -2.39 17.63 10.33
CA PRO A 13 -3.27 18.48 11.11
C PRO A 13 -2.85 19.96 11.01
N PRO A 14 -3.77 20.89 11.22
CA PRO A 14 -3.40 22.30 11.33
C PRO A 14 -2.56 22.57 12.59
N GLY A 15 -1.94 23.73 12.64
CA GLY A 15 -1.25 24.23 13.82
C GLY A 15 -2.20 24.52 15.00
N PRO A 16 -1.67 24.90 16.19
CA PRO A 16 -2.48 25.17 17.37
C PRO A 16 -3.51 26.28 17.19
N ASN A 17 -3.27 27.19 16.25
CA ASN A 17 -4.17 28.27 15.87
C ASN A 17 -5.28 27.87 14.88
N GLY A 18 -5.38 26.59 14.54
CA GLY A 18 -6.36 26.06 13.58
C GLY A 18 -6.02 26.32 12.11
N ARG A 19 -4.86 26.91 11.81
CA ARG A 19 -4.40 27.19 10.45
C ARG A 19 -3.32 26.22 10.00
N TYR A 20 -3.29 25.95 8.71
CA TYR A 20 -2.15 25.22 8.13
C TYR A 20 -0.94 26.13 8.09
N PRO A 21 0.26 25.59 8.33
CA PRO A 21 1.46 26.39 8.42
C PRO A 21 1.80 27.02 7.07
N ASP A 22 2.26 28.28 7.16
CA ASP A 22 3.03 28.96 6.15
C ASP A 22 4.53 28.78 6.43
N GLN A 23 5.38 29.66 5.88
CA GLN A 23 6.83 29.58 6.05
C GLN A 23 7.32 29.60 7.52
N ASN A 24 6.49 30.05 8.45
CA ASN A 24 6.83 30.20 9.88
C ASN A 24 6.02 29.25 10.79
N GLY A 25 5.23 28.34 10.22
CA GLY A 25 4.36 27.46 11.00
C GLY A 25 4.97 26.10 11.29
N ASP A 26 4.43 25.43 12.31
CA ASP A 26 4.80 24.06 12.68
C ASP A 26 4.18 23.05 11.71
N TYR A 27 5.02 22.30 11.02
CA TYR A 27 4.59 21.24 10.10
C TYR A 27 4.37 19.94 10.89
N ARG A 28 3.19 19.77 11.45
CA ARG A 28 2.78 18.64 12.28
C ARG A 28 2.61 17.36 11.48
N THR A 29 3.71 16.78 11.00
CA THR A 29 3.69 15.60 10.15
C THR A 29 3.59 14.30 10.95
N TYR A 30 2.69 13.41 10.55
CA TYR A 30 2.61 12.04 11.10
C TYR A 30 3.64 11.09 10.50
N THR A 31 4.19 11.40 9.33
CA THR A 31 5.12 10.54 8.62
C THR A 31 6.55 10.59 9.17
N ASN A 32 6.83 11.46 10.13
CA ASN A 32 8.09 11.46 10.88
C ASN A 32 8.07 10.41 12.00
N SER A 33 7.66 9.20 11.65
CA SER A 33 7.51 8.02 12.50
C SER A 33 8.69 7.08 12.39
N VAL A 34 8.86 6.19 13.35
CA VAL A 34 9.93 5.18 13.36
C VAL A 34 9.36 3.79 13.62
N PHE A 35 9.91 2.80 12.92
CA PHE A 35 9.59 1.40 13.13
C PHE A 35 10.56 0.79 14.14
N VAL A 36 10.01 0.19 15.19
CA VAL A 36 10.78 -0.55 16.19
C VAL A 36 10.16 -1.93 16.34
N ASN A 37 10.76 -2.93 15.72
CA ASN A 37 10.23 -4.29 15.64
C ASN A 37 8.78 -4.31 15.09
N LYS A 38 7.82 -4.81 15.89
CA LYS A 38 6.38 -4.87 15.54
C LYS A 38 5.61 -3.61 15.95
N THR A 39 6.29 -2.51 16.26
CA THR A 39 5.69 -1.25 16.71
C THR A 39 6.04 -0.12 15.76
N VAL A 40 5.10 0.76 15.48
CA VAL A 40 5.34 2.04 14.82
C VAL A 40 5.08 3.16 15.82
N ILE A 41 6.10 3.94 16.10
CA ILE A 41 6.01 5.10 16.98
C ILE A 41 5.72 6.33 16.10
N VAL A 42 4.56 6.94 16.32
CA VAL A 42 4.02 8.02 15.48
C VAL A 42 3.94 9.32 16.28
N PRO A 43 4.40 10.46 15.73
CA PRO A 43 4.22 11.74 16.39
C PRO A 43 2.73 12.11 16.44
N PHE A 44 2.20 12.40 17.62
CA PHE A 44 0.83 12.84 17.85
C PHE A 44 0.81 14.30 18.32
N TYR A 45 -0.32 14.99 18.09
CA TYR A 45 -0.46 16.43 18.32
C TYR A 45 -1.79 16.80 19.00
N GLU A 46 -2.93 16.35 18.43
CA GLU A 46 -4.28 16.59 18.93
C GLU A 46 -5.16 15.37 18.64
N GLU A 47 -5.83 14.85 19.67
CA GLU A 47 -6.57 13.59 19.65
C GLU A 47 -7.54 13.45 18.46
N LYS A 48 -8.26 14.53 18.11
CA LYS A 48 -9.23 14.52 16.98
C LYS A 48 -8.59 14.21 15.62
N TYR A 49 -7.33 14.60 15.40
CA TYR A 49 -6.59 14.33 14.17
C TYR A 49 -5.74 13.07 14.30
N ASP A 50 -5.18 12.83 15.49
CA ASP A 50 -4.35 11.68 15.81
C ASP A 50 -5.10 10.36 15.63
N THR A 51 -6.41 10.35 15.95
CA THR A 51 -7.31 9.21 15.73
C THR A 51 -7.41 8.84 14.25
N ILE A 52 -7.48 9.84 13.36
CA ILE A 52 -7.52 9.62 11.91
C ILE A 52 -6.19 9.04 11.43
N ALA A 53 -5.08 9.62 11.86
CA ALA A 53 -3.75 9.15 11.51
C ALA A 53 -3.51 7.72 11.99
N ARG A 54 -3.86 7.41 13.26
CA ARG A 54 -3.78 6.07 13.83
C ARG A 54 -4.50 5.05 12.97
N ARG A 55 -5.78 5.31 12.62
CA ARG A 55 -6.57 4.39 11.79
C ARG A 55 -5.92 4.14 10.43
N ILE A 56 -5.39 5.19 9.78
CA ILE A 56 -4.71 5.03 8.49
C ILE A 56 -3.46 4.16 8.63
N TYR A 57 -2.69 4.32 9.71
CA TYR A 57 -1.54 3.46 10.01
C TYR A 57 -1.95 2.01 10.25
N GLU A 58 -3.00 1.77 11.04
CA GLU A 58 -3.52 0.42 11.33
C GLU A 58 -4.03 -0.28 10.07
N GLU A 59 -4.72 0.44 9.19
CA GLU A 59 -5.17 -0.07 7.89
C GLU A 59 -4.01 -0.34 6.92
N ALA A 60 -2.98 0.49 6.93
CA ALA A 60 -1.84 0.37 6.04
C ALA A 60 -0.82 -0.70 6.48
N LEU A 61 -0.74 -0.95 7.79
CA LEU A 61 0.28 -1.78 8.43
C LEU A 61 -0.35 -2.85 9.34
N PRO A 62 -1.03 -3.85 8.77
CA PRO A 62 -1.68 -4.90 9.55
C PRO A 62 -0.69 -5.61 10.49
N GLY A 63 -1.12 -5.80 11.75
CA GLY A 63 -0.34 -6.47 12.78
C GLY A 63 0.73 -5.61 13.48
N TYR A 64 0.95 -4.37 13.04
CA TYR A 64 1.78 -3.43 13.78
C TYR A 64 1.00 -2.76 14.92
N GLN A 65 1.65 -2.61 16.06
CA GLN A 65 1.16 -1.80 17.15
C GLN A 65 1.46 -0.31 16.84
N ILE A 66 0.45 0.53 16.81
CA ILE A 66 0.61 1.96 16.58
C ILE A 66 0.63 2.69 17.93
N VAL A 67 1.78 3.28 18.25
CA VAL A 67 2.01 4.02 19.50
C VAL A 67 2.21 5.50 19.18
N GLY A 68 1.32 6.35 19.69
CA GLY A 68 1.43 7.80 19.54
C GLY A 68 2.24 8.43 20.67
N ILE A 69 3.12 9.37 20.35
CA ILE A 69 3.87 10.19 21.30
C ILE A 69 3.57 11.66 21.03
N ASN A 70 3.17 12.42 22.05
CA ASN A 70 2.91 13.85 21.91
C ASN A 70 4.19 14.60 21.55
N CYS A 71 4.23 15.17 20.35
CA CYS A 71 5.38 15.86 19.78
C CYS A 71 5.20 17.39 19.69
N ASN A 72 4.18 17.97 20.31
CA ASN A 72 3.94 19.42 20.28
C ASN A 72 5.12 20.25 20.78
N LYS A 73 5.94 19.72 21.69
CA LYS A 73 7.11 20.42 22.24
C LYS A 73 8.36 20.35 21.36
N ILE A 74 8.44 19.34 20.48
CA ILE A 74 9.65 19.12 19.65
C ILE A 74 9.44 19.54 18.18
N ILE A 75 8.21 19.52 17.69
CA ILE A 75 7.92 19.84 16.29
C ILE A 75 8.34 21.27 15.86
N PRO A 76 8.36 22.30 16.75
CA PRO A 76 8.89 23.60 16.38
C PRO A 76 10.37 23.59 15.97
N SER A 77 11.12 22.54 16.31
CA SER A 77 12.51 22.33 15.86
C SER A 77 12.60 21.68 14.47
N LEU A 78 11.51 21.69 13.69
CA LEU A 78 11.39 21.20 12.32
C LEU A 78 11.57 19.68 12.17
N GLY A 79 11.33 18.92 13.25
CA GLY A 79 11.38 17.47 13.23
C GLY A 79 10.62 16.86 14.41
N ALA A 80 10.42 15.55 14.36
CA ALA A 80 9.76 14.80 15.41
C ALA A 80 10.54 13.52 15.74
N ILE A 81 9.87 12.38 15.86
CA ILE A 81 10.46 11.14 16.40
C ILE A 81 11.60 10.61 15.53
N HIS A 82 11.39 10.51 14.21
CA HIS A 82 12.42 9.97 13.31
C HIS A 82 13.70 10.81 13.36
N CYS A 83 13.56 12.14 13.42
CA CYS A 83 14.71 13.05 13.39
C CYS A 83 15.61 12.99 14.63
N ILE A 84 15.11 12.48 15.76
CA ILE A 84 15.86 12.32 17.00
C ILE A 84 16.30 10.87 17.27
N THR A 85 16.01 9.96 16.35
CA THR A 85 16.41 8.54 16.46
C THR A 85 17.61 8.24 15.56
N LYS A 86 18.34 7.19 15.91
CA LYS A 86 19.43 6.64 15.10
C LYS A 86 19.31 5.13 15.00
N GLU A 87 19.54 4.62 13.80
CA GLU A 87 19.61 3.20 13.55
C GLU A 87 21.04 2.71 13.73
N VAL A 88 21.18 1.50 14.30
CA VAL A 88 22.46 0.79 14.41
C VAL A 88 22.35 -0.47 13.57
N GLY A 89 23.23 -0.61 12.59
CA GLY A 89 23.27 -1.78 11.71
C GLY A 89 23.61 -3.06 12.49
N VAL A 90 22.90 -4.15 12.14
CA VAL A 90 23.22 -5.48 12.69
C VAL A 90 24.42 -6.10 11.97
N THR A 91 25.22 -6.88 12.68
CA THR A 91 26.43 -7.53 12.14
C THR A 91 26.09 -8.68 11.18
N ASP A 92 24.94 -9.31 11.33
CA ASP A 92 24.48 -10.43 10.54
C ASP A 92 23.04 -10.19 10.06
N PRO A 93 22.84 -9.33 9.04
CA PRO A 93 21.50 -9.06 8.51
C PRO A 93 20.95 -10.24 7.73
N LEU A 94 19.74 -10.67 8.04
CA LEU A 94 18.96 -11.60 7.21
C LEU A 94 17.91 -10.79 6.47
N LEU A 95 17.97 -10.81 5.13
CA LEU A 95 17.06 -10.08 4.26
C LEU A 95 16.04 -11.04 3.65
N ILE A 96 14.77 -10.68 3.71
CA ILE A 96 13.71 -11.26 2.89
C ILE A 96 13.04 -10.12 2.11
N SER A 97 13.04 -10.18 0.78
CA SER A 97 12.28 -9.28 -0.09
C SER A 97 11.30 -10.12 -0.90
N VAL A 98 10.01 -9.86 -0.73
CA VAL A 98 8.94 -10.66 -1.35
C VAL A 98 8.45 -9.96 -2.60
N ASP A 99 8.29 -10.71 -3.69
CA ASP A 99 7.54 -10.27 -4.85
C ASP A 99 6.04 -10.38 -4.53
N ILE A 100 5.44 -9.24 -4.13
CA ILE A 100 4.02 -9.21 -3.78
C ILE A 100 3.19 -9.55 -5.01
N ALA A 101 2.51 -10.69 -4.90
CA ALA A 101 1.75 -11.27 -5.99
C ALA A 101 0.58 -10.37 -6.40
N GLN A 102 0.52 -10.00 -7.67
CA GLN A 102 -0.65 -9.34 -8.27
C GLN A 102 -1.86 -10.30 -8.29
N PRO A 103 -3.11 -9.79 -8.31
CA PRO A 103 -4.27 -10.63 -8.50
C PRO A 103 -4.15 -11.52 -9.74
N ILE A 104 -4.62 -12.76 -9.67
CA ILE A 104 -4.69 -13.64 -10.84
C ILE A 104 -5.95 -13.31 -11.60
N ILE A 105 -5.79 -12.84 -12.83
CA ILE A 105 -6.85 -12.84 -13.83
C ILE A 105 -6.59 -14.06 -14.70
N ASN A 106 -7.22 -15.20 -14.37
CA ASN A 106 -7.05 -16.41 -15.18
C ASN A 106 -8.36 -16.80 -15.83
N PRO A 107 -8.44 -16.82 -17.17
CA PRO A 107 -9.61 -17.29 -17.91
C PRO A 107 -9.90 -18.80 -17.71
N ASP A 108 -8.90 -19.62 -17.34
CA ASP A 108 -8.96 -21.09 -17.43
C ASP A 108 -9.06 -21.81 -16.08
N ASN A 109 -9.54 -21.17 -15.00
CA ASN A 109 -9.75 -21.78 -13.66
C ASN A 109 -8.50 -22.28 -12.89
N GLU A 110 -7.32 -22.18 -13.42
CA GLU A 110 -6.09 -22.47 -12.68
C GLU A 110 -5.73 -21.30 -11.77
N ARG A 111 -5.84 -21.51 -10.47
CA ARG A 111 -5.66 -20.48 -9.45
C ARG A 111 -4.45 -20.74 -8.57
N GLU A 112 -3.47 -21.46 -9.09
CA GLU A 112 -2.18 -21.61 -8.44
C GLU A 112 -1.42 -20.30 -8.43
N ARG A 113 -0.68 -20.04 -7.36
CA ARG A 113 0.11 -18.82 -7.25
C ARG A 113 1.56 -19.09 -6.95
N THR A 114 2.42 -18.76 -7.90
CA THR A 114 3.85 -18.76 -7.66
C THR A 114 4.26 -17.54 -6.85
N ILE A 115 4.93 -17.79 -5.73
CA ILE A 115 5.51 -16.78 -4.85
C ILE A 115 7.02 -16.82 -4.98
N HIS A 116 7.62 -15.65 -5.21
CA HIS A 116 9.08 -15.48 -5.25
C HIS A 116 9.55 -14.59 -4.10
N ALA A 117 10.68 -14.94 -3.54
CA ALA A 117 11.36 -14.12 -2.55
C ALA A 117 12.87 -14.10 -2.80
N ILE A 118 13.49 -12.93 -2.65
CA ILE A 118 14.95 -12.83 -2.52
C ILE A 118 15.28 -12.99 -1.05
N VAL A 119 16.12 -13.99 -0.71
CA VAL A 119 16.53 -14.22 0.67
C VAL A 119 18.05 -14.24 0.73
N LYS A 120 18.63 -13.33 1.52
CA LYS A 120 20.09 -13.16 1.61
C LYS A 120 20.58 -13.07 3.04
N ASN A 121 21.67 -13.75 3.31
CA ASN A 121 22.47 -13.62 4.52
C ASN A 121 23.93 -13.92 4.19
N LYS A 122 24.87 -13.26 4.87
CA LYS A 122 26.32 -13.44 4.61
C LYS A 122 26.85 -14.82 4.98
N CYS A 123 26.20 -15.48 5.96
CA CYS A 123 26.57 -16.83 6.42
C CYS A 123 25.86 -17.93 5.63
N GLY A 124 24.97 -17.57 4.71
CA GLY A 124 24.14 -18.50 3.95
C GLY A 124 22.76 -18.71 4.57
N ILE A 125 21.89 -19.35 3.81
CA ILE A 125 20.50 -19.64 4.17
C ILE A 125 20.38 -21.14 4.45
N ASP A 126 19.80 -21.47 5.59
CA ASP A 126 19.49 -22.85 6.03
C ASP A 126 18.16 -23.30 5.39
N GLU A 127 17.09 -22.52 5.62
CA GLU A 127 15.78 -22.84 5.08
C GLU A 127 14.91 -21.59 4.88
N VAL A 128 14.00 -21.71 3.91
CA VAL A 128 12.97 -20.71 3.63
C VAL A 128 11.63 -21.41 3.50
N TRP A 129 10.61 -20.91 4.23
CA TRP A 129 9.27 -21.46 4.25
C TRP A 129 8.23 -20.43 3.84
N LEU A 130 7.31 -20.83 3.00
CA LEU A 130 6.08 -20.14 2.70
C LEU A 130 4.96 -20.74 3.57
N HIS A 131 4.32 -19.88 4.36
CA HIS A 131 3.14 -20.24 5.16
C HIS A 131 1.93 -19.59 4.54
N PHE A 132 0.81 -20.30 4.42
CA PHE A 132 -0.37 -19.76 3.76
C PHE A 132 -1.67 -20.34 4.33
N THR A 133 -2.76 -19.57 4.16
CA THR A 133 -4.13 -19.99 4.41
C THR A 133 -4.98 -19.69 3.19
N LEU A 134 -5.93 -20.55 2.88
CA LEU A 134 -6.78 -20.44 1.71
C LEU A 134 -8.21 -20.11 2.09
N ASP A 135 -8.86 -19.25 1.30
CA ASP A 135 -10.30 -18.96 1.34
C ASP A 135 -10.85 -18.56 2.72
N GLY A 136 -10.02 -17.91 3.55
CA GLY A 136 -10.41 -17.41 4.86
C GLY A 136 -10.48 -18.46 5.95
N SER A 137 -9.92 -19.65 5.73
CA SER A 137 -9.68 -20.63 6.80
C SER A 137 -8.79 -20.01 7.87
N HIS A 138 -9.33 -19.77 9.07
CA HIS A 138 -8.57 -19.19 10.19
C HIS A 138 -7.80 -20.23 11.00
N ASP A 139 -8.12 -21.53 10.84
CA ASP A 139 -7.71 -22.57 11.78
C ASP A 139 -6.53 -23.43 11.30
N THR A 140 -6.15 -23.34 10.03
CA THR A 140 -5.04 -24.15 9.49
C THR A 140 -4.12 -23.29 8.62
N THR A 141 -2.88 -23.14 9.07
CA THR A 141 -1.79 -22.58 8.24
C THR A 141 -0.99 -23.74 7.67
N ASP A 142 -1.04 -23.86 6.35
CA ASP A 142 -0.17 -24.80 5.64
C ASP A 142 1.20 -24.20 5.40
N SER A 143 2.20 -25.04 5.19
CA SER A 143 3.58 -24.60 4.99
C SER A 143 4.25 -25.39 3.88
N LEU A 144 4.96 -24.68 2.99
CA LEU A 144 5.75 -25.25 1.92
C LEU A 144 7.19 -24.76 2.01
N LYS A 145 8.15 -25.65 1.91
CA LYS A 145 9.54 -25.28 1.79
C LYS A 145 9.77 -24.62 0.42
N MET A 146 10.39 -23.45 0.40
CA MET A 146 10.70 -22.75 -0.84
C MET A 146 12.00 -23.29 -1.44
N GLU A 147 12.02 -23.44 -2.75
CA GLU A 147 13.18 -23.93 -3.50
C GLU A 147 14.02 -22.77 -4.04
N LEU A 148 15.34 -22.88 -3.95
CA LEU A 148 16.28 -21.94 -4.57
C LEU A 148 16.27 -22.15 -6.09
N THR A 149 15.81 -21.17 -6.84
CA THR A 149 15.69 -21.24 -8.32
C THR A 149 16.74 -20.40 -9.05
N ASP A 150 17.32 -19.40 -8.39
CA ASP A 150 18.40 -18.58 -8.93
C ASP A 150 19.40 -18.28 -7.81
N SER A 151 20.54 -18.93 -7.85
CA SER A 151 21.59 -18.80 -6.82
C SER A 151 22.30 -17.45 -6.88
N GLU A 152 22.48 -16.85 -8.06
CA GLU A 152 23.15 -15.56 -8.22
C GLU A 152 22.32 -14.43 -7.62
N LYS A 153 21.01 -14.46 -7.87
CA LYS A 153 20.06 -13.49 -7.35
C LYS A 153 19.49 -13.88 -5.99
N SER A 154 19.74 -15.12 -5.51
CA SER A 154 19.21 -15.68 -4.27
C SER A 154 17.68 -15.71 -4.26
N ILE A 155 17.06 -16.14 -5.38
CA ILE A 155 15.61 -16.20 -5.55
C ILE A 155 15.11 -17.58 -5.13
N TYR A 156 14.19 -17.59 -4.19
CA TYR A 156 13.43 -18.74 -3.72
C TYR A 156 12.01 -18.70 -4.27
N ARG A 157 11.43 -19.88 -4.54
CA ARG A 157 10.11 -20.05 -5.12
C ARG A 157 9.32 -21.12 -4.39
N ALA A 158 8.02 -20.88 -4.21
CA ALA A 158 7.03 -21.89 -3.89
C ALA A 158 5.70 -21.58 -4.59
N ILE A 159 4.82 -22.57 -4.67
CA ILE A 159 3.53 -22.42 -5.35
C ILE A 159 2.43 -22.66 -4.32
N ILE A 160 1.62 -21.63 -4.07
CA ILE A 160 0.36 -21.76 -3.32
C ILE A 160 -0.62 -22.55 -4.21
N PRO A 161 -1.22 -23.64 -3.70
CA PRO A 161 -2.17 -24.42 -4.46
C PRO A 161 -3.44 -23.62 -4.81
N THR A 162 -4.27 -24.19 -5.65
CA THR A 162 -5.53 -23.58 -6.11
C THR A 162 -6.41 -23.14 -4.95
N PHE A 163 -6.91 -21.90 -5.02
CA PHE A 163 -7.84 -21.32 -4.05
C PHE A 163 -9.02 -20.62 -4.77
N LYS A 164 -10.15 -20.45 -4.07
CA LYS A 164 -11.39 -19.93 -4.68
C LYS A 164 -11.55 -18.43 -4.62
N LYS A 165 -11.15 -17.80 -3.52
CA LYS A 165 -11.34 -16.36 -3.26
C LYS A 165 -10.04 -15.64 -3.01
N GLU A 166 -9.33 -16.06 -1.97
CA GLU A 166 -8.09 -15.42 -1.54
C GLU A 166 -7.13 -16.42 -0.91
N ALA A 167 -5.84 -16.12 -1.00
CA ALA A 167 -4.81 -16.72 -0.19
C ALA A 167 -4.09 -15.64 0.60
N ARG A 168 -3.89 -15.90 1.90
CA ARG A 168 -3.05 -15.08 2.79
C ARG A 168 -1.76 -15.85 3.01
N TYR A 169 -0.63 -15.15 3.01
CA TYR A 169 0.65 -15.82 3.15
C TYR A 169 1.71 -14.94 3.81
N TYR A 170 2.68 -15.59 4.41
CA TYR A 170 3.91 -14.95 4.88
C TYR A 170 5.10 -15.88 4.67
N ILE A 171 6.29 -15.33 4.72
CA ILE A 171 7.54 -16.09 4.51
C ILE A 171 8.37 -16.02 5.78
N THR A 172 8.94 -17.15 6.17
CA THR A 172 10.00 -17.23 7.18
C THR A 172 11.29 -17.73 6.55
N ALA A 173 12.41 -17.19 7.01
CA ALA A 173 13.72 -17.68 6.61
C ALA A 173 14.61 -17.82 7.84
N LYS A 174 15.47 -18.85 7.81
CA LYS A 174 16.49 -19.13 8.79
C LYS A 174 17.84 -19.13 8.13
N SER A 175 18.79 -18.41 8.67
CA SER A 175 20.19 -18.43 8.23
C SER A 175 20.95 -19.56 8.88
N ILE A 176 22.09 -19.93 8.29
CA ILE A 176 23.02 -20.93 8.88
C ILE A 176 23.53 -20.47 10.27
N SER A 177 23.59 -19.17 10.52
CA SER A 177 23.93 -18.63 11.85
C SER A 177 22.82 -18.79 12.89
N GLY A 178 21.66 -19.38 12.51
CA GLY A 178 20.52 -19.62 13.40
C GLY A 178 19.53 -18.46 13.52
N LYS A 179 19.80 -17.31 12.87
CA LYS A 179 18.88 -16.16 12.88
C LYS A 179 17.64 -16.47 12.05
N THR A 180 16.46 -16.21 12.63
CA THR A 180 15.16 -16.39 11.96
C THR A 180 14.40 -15.08 11.89
N ILE A 181 13.83 -14.75 10.74
CA ILE A 181 12.92 -13.61 10.57
C ILE A 181 11.72 -14.00 9.70
N SER A 182 10.68 -13.20 9.75
CA SER A 182 9.48 -13.31 8.91
C SER A 182 9.24 -12.05 8.08
N ARG A 183 8.48 -12.20 6.99
CA ARG A 183 7.92 -11.07 6.22
C ARG A 183 6.46 -11.39 5.84
N PRO A 184 5.51 -10.50 6.17
CA PRO A 184 5.71 -9.29 6.97
C PRO A 184 6.34 -9.58 8.33
N MET A 185 7.00 -8.59 8.94
CA MET A 185 7.65 -8.77 10.25
C MET A 185 6.64 -9.13 11.35
N THR A 186 5.39 -8.69 11.18
CA THR A 186 4.28 -8.93 12.11
C THR A 186 3.60 -10.27 11.92
N ALA A 187 4.10 -11.14 11.02
CA ALA A 187 3.52 -12.46 10.84
C ALA A 187 3.45 -13.24 12.17
N PRO A 188 2.39 -14.08 12.34
CA PRO A 188 1.32 -14.39 11.41
C PRO A 188 0.18 -13.37 11.36
N GLU A 189 0.07 -12.40 12.29
CA GLU A 189 -1.00 -11.39 12.33
C GLU A 189 -0.97 -10.48 11.10
N GLY A 190 0.25 -10.09 10.66
CA GLY A 190 0.48 -9.45 9.38
C GLY A 190 0.77 -10.49 8.30
N TYR A 191 0.17 -10.32 7.14
CA TYR A 191 0.32 -11.24 6.01
C TYR A 191 0.23 -10.49 4.67
N PHE A 192 0.77 -11.10 3.63
CA PHE A 192 0.49 -10.70 2.25
C PHE A 192 -0.79 -11.39 1.79
N LYS A 193 -1.49 -10.75 0.86
CA LYS A 193 -2.75 -11.25 0.32
C LYS A 193 -2.69 -11.32 -1.21
N THR A 194 -3.14 -12.41 -1.77
CA THR A 194 -3.45 -12.53 -3.19
C THR A 194 -4.89 -12.97 -3.37
N VAL A 195 -5.58 -12.41 -4.36
CA VAL A 195 -6.99 -12.70 -4.63
C VAL A 195 -7.14 -13.38 -5.97
N ALA A 196 -8.05 -14.34 -6.06
CA ALA A 196 -8.52 -14.89 -7.32
C ALA A 196 -9.65 -14.00 -7.80
N ILE A 197 -9.45 -13.31 -8.93
CA ILE A 197 -10.52 -12.59 -9.60
C ILE A 197 -11.23 -13.61 -10.50
N PRO A 198 -12.48 -13.98 -10.22
CA PRO A 198 -13.22 -14.88 -11.11
C PRO A 198 -13.38 -14.17 -12.45
N THR A 199 -13.02 -14.83 -13.54
CA THR A 199 -13.48 -14.47 -14.88
C THR A 199 -14.98 -14.81 -14.93
N ALA A 200 -15.78 -13.98 -14.34
CA ALA A 200 -17.21 -14.11 -14.48
C ALA A 200 -17.62 -13.35 -15.73
N SER A 201 -18.40 -14.00 -16.56
CA SER A 201 -19.37 -13.36 -17.45
C SER A 201 -20.49 -12.65 -16.65
N THR A 202 -20.25 -12.25 -15.43
CA THR A 202 -21.07 -11.36 -14.62
C THR A 202 -20.21 -10.14 -14.28
N ARG A 203 -20.62 -9.00 -14.81
CA ARG A 203 -20.14 -7.69 -14.39
C ARG A 203 -20.23 -7.61 -12.86
N THR A 204 -19.21 -8.03 -12.15
CA THR A 204 -19.04 -7.62 -10.75
C THR A 204 -18.48 -6.21 -10.84
N ASN A 205 -19.33 -5.24 -10.52
CA ASN A 205 -18.90 -3.90 -10.19
C ASN A 205 -17.93 -4.00 -9.00
N THR A 206 -16.68 -4.33 -9.26
CA THR A 206 -15.62 -3.96 -8.32
C THR A 206 -15.68 -2.44 -8.28
N PRO A 207 -15.94 -1.80 -7.15
CA PRO A 207 -16.04 -0.37 -7.11
C PRO A 207 -14.69 0.20 -7.54
N GLN A 208 -14.63 0.67 -8.77
CA GLN A 208 -13.49 1.41 -9.28
C GLN A 208 -13.41 2.66 -8.41
N ARG A 209 -12.34 2.76 -7.66
CA ARG A 209 -12.17 3.90 -6.75
C ARG A 209 -11.42 5.00 -7.49
N MET A 210 -12.04 6.15 -7.56
CA MET A 210 -11.37 7.38 -7.93
C MET A 210 -11.21 8.24 -6.68
N HIS A 211 -10.00 8.71 -6.44
CA HIS A 211 -9.71 9.66 -5.37
C HIS A 211 -9.36 11.00 -6.00
N ILE A 212 -10.06 12.04 -5.59
CA ILE A 212 -9.87 13.40 -6.09
C ILE A 212 -9.31 14.25 -4.96
N PHE A 213 -8.14 14.83 -5.17
CA PHE A 213 -7.52 15.67 -4.15
C PHE A 213 -6.69 16.81 -4.76
N PRO A 214 -6.66 17.99 -4.08
CA PRO A 214 -7.50 18.32 -2.92
C PRO A 214 -8.98 18.41 -3.29
N ASN A 215 -9.84 18.05 -2.34
CA ASN A 215 -11.28 18.26 -2.45
C ASN A 215 -11.78 18.85 -1.11
N PRO A 216 -12.25 20.10 -1.09
CA PRO A 216 -12.52 20.98 -2.24
C PRO A 216 -11.29 21.40 -3.05
N ALA A 217 -11.49 21.45 -4.38
CA ALA A 217 -10.47 21.85 -5.35
C ALA A 217 -10.44 23.38 -5.54
N ARG A 218 -9.23 23.96 -5.63
CA ARG A 218 -9.06 25.42 -5.90
C ARG A 218 -8.03 25.72 -6.99
N SER A 219 -7.19 24.75 -7.32
CA SER A 219 -6.09 24.87 -8.28
C SER A 219 -5.77 23.50 -8.86
N LEU A 220 -4.50 23.18 -9.06
CA LEU A 220 -4.08 21.88 -9.56
C LEU A 220 -4.66 20.76 -8.71
N THR A 221 -5.43 19.89 -9.34
CA THR A 221 -6.18 18.80 -8.70
C THR A 221 -5.79 17.50 -9.36
N CYS A 222 -5.58 16.47 -8.56
CA CYS A 222 -5.26 15.12 -8.98
C CYS A 222 -6.50 14.23 -8.93
N VAL A 223 -6.70 13.44 -9.97
CA VAL A 223 -7.62 12.29 -10.02
C VAL A 223 -6.76 11.04 -10.02
N ASP A 224 -6.76 10.30 -8.93
CA ASP A 224 -6.07 9.02 -8.79
C ASP A 224 -7.09 7.90 -9.03
N VAL A 225 -6.84 7.07 -10.04
CA VAL A 225 -7.81 6.08 -10.54
C VAL A 225 -7.31 4.69 -10.27
N ASP A 226 -7.97 3.97 -9.38
CA ASP A 226 -7.71 2.56 -9.12
C ASP A 226 -8.42 1.69 -10.17
N TYR A 227 -7.81 1.59 -11.36
CA TYR A 227 -8.27 0.74 -12.45
C TYR A 227 -7.12 -0.10 -12.98
N PRO A 228 -7.12 -1.42 -12.71
CA PRO A 228 -5.95 -2.28 -12.89
C PRO A 228 -5.72 -2.77 -14.32
N MET A 229 -6.60 -2.45 -15.27
CA MET A 229 -6.52 -2.98 -16.62
C MET A 229 -6.14 -1.91 -17.64
N ALA A 230 -5.34 -2.29 -18.64
CA ALA A 230 -5.17 -1.49 -19.84
C ALA A 230 -6.45 -1.53 -20.68
N ALA A 231 -7.02 -0.36 -20.96
CA ALA A 231 -8.23 -0.23 -21.76
C ALA A 231 -8.31 1.17 -22.38
N LYS A 232 -9.03 1.30 -23.47
CA LYS A 232 -9.32 2.63 -24.02
C LYS A 232 -10.39 3.30 -23.18
N VAL A 233 -10.05 4.43 -22.55
CA VAL A 233 -10.93 5.14 -21.62
C VAL A 233 -10.99 6.63 -21.92
N ASP A 234 -12.12 7.23 -21.54
CA ASP A 234 -12.32 8.68 -21.45
C ASP A 234 -12.59 9.05 -19.98
N ILE A 235 -11.83 10.00 -19.44
CA ILE A 235 -12.09 10.59 -18.13
C ILE A 235 -12.57 12.01 -18.34
N ARG A 236 -13.79 12.31 -17.91
CA ARG A 236 -14.46 13.59 -18.14
C ARG A 236 -14.86 14.26 -16.84
N LEU A 237 -14.73 15.59 -16.83
CA LEU A 237 -15.29 16.44 -15.79
C LEU A 237 -16.67 16.93 -16.23
N THR A 238 -17.70 16.71 -15.41
CA THR A 238 -19.06 17.18 -15.68
C THR A 238 -19.55 18.08 -14.57
N ASN A 239 -20.41 19.04 -14.90
CA ASN A 239 -21.09 19.89 -13.89
C ASN A 239 -22.27 19.16 -13.24
N GLY A 240 -22.94 19.81 -12.29
CA GLY A 240 -24.10 19.27 -11.57
C GLY A 240 -25.31 18.94 -12.45
N LEU A 241 -25.36 19.44 -13.67
CA LEU A 241 -26.43 19.15 -14.68
C LEU A 241 -26.02 17.98 -15.61
N GLY A 242 -24.81 17.40 -15.43
CA GLY A 242 -24.30 16.32 -16.26
C GLY A 242 -23.63 16.76 -17.57
N ASN A 243 -23.53 18.06 -17.82
CA ASN A 243 -22.85 18.57 -19.03
C ASN A 243 -21.33 18.41 -18.87
N VAL A 244 -20.67 17.94 -19.93
CA VAL A 244 -19.21 17.80 -19.97
C VAL A 244 -18.58 19.20 -20.00
N VAL A 245 -17.75 19.47 -19.00
CA VAL A 245 -16.99 20.72 -18.87
C VAL A 245 -15.61 20.56 -19.50
N SER A 246 -14.97 19.42 -19.31
CA SER A 246 -13.66 19.11 -19.84
C SER A 246 -13.44 17.62 -19.99
N THR A 247 -12.66 17.21 -21.00
CA THR A 247 -12.09 15.87 -21.09
C THR A 247 -10.70 15.89 -20.46
N LEU A 248 -10.54 15.20 -19.34
CA LEU A 248 -9.29 15.19 -18.59
C LEU A 248 -8.27 14.19 -19.16
N TYR A 249 -8.78 13.09 -19.72
CA TYR A 249 -7.97 12.06 -20.37
C TYR A 249 -8.80 11.36 -21.47
N SER A 250 -8.15 10.98 -22.56
CA SER A 250 -8.73 10.14 -23.61
C SER A 250 -7.63 9.33 -24.26
N GLY A 251 -7.68 8.01 -24.16
CA GLY A 251 -6.65 7.13 -24.72
C GLY A 251 -6.56 5.78 -24.04
N GLU A 252 -5.48 5.05 -24.33
CA GLU A 252 -5.15 3.77 -23.68
C GLU A 252 -4.71 4.03 -22.24
N TRP A 253 -5.50 3.50 -21.30
CA TRP A 253 -5.21 3.63 -19.88
C TRP A 253 -4.00 2.80 -19.49
N ASN A 254 -3.06 3.43 -18.80
CA ASN A 254 -1.89 2.76 -18.23
C ASN A 254 -2.05 2.61 -16.71
N PRO A 255 -2.28 1.40 -16.19
CA PRO A 255 -2.40 1.16 -14.74
C PRO A 255 -1.15 1.55 -13.92
N ASN A 256 0.02 1.62 -14.57
CA ASN A 256 1.26 2.03 -13.93
C ASN A 256 1.40 3.56 -13.81
N SER A 257 0.50 4.32 -14.44
CA SER A 257 0.43 5.78 -14.34
C SER A 257 -1.01 6.21 -14.03
N PRO A 258 -1.53 5.92 -12.83
CA PRO A 258 -2.96 5.99 -12.52
C PRO A 258 -3.46 7.41 -12.22
N ARG A 259 -2.72 8.45 -12.58
CA ARG A 259 -3.04 9.82 -12.20
C ARG A 259 -3.27 10.71 -13.39
N VAL A 260 -4.36 11.48 -13.28
CA VAL A 260 -4.69 12.56 -14.20
C VAL A 260 -4.77 13.87 -13.42
N PHE A 261 -4.21 14.94 -13.96
CA PHE A 261 -4.19 16.24 -13.33
C PHE A 261 -5.00 17.25 -14.13
N PHE A 262 -5.71 18.12 -13.44
CA PHE A 262 -6.37 19.26 -14.05
C PHE A 262 -6.33 20.49 -13.15
N ASP A 263 -6.43 21.68 -13.73
CA ASP A 263 -6.48 22.92 -12.99
C ASP A 263 -7.95 23.34 -12.75
N ALA A 264 -8.33 23.37 -11.49
CA ALA A 264 -9.66 23.77 -11.05
C ALA A 264 -9.83 25.30 -10.88
N SER A 265 -8.77 26.11 -11.03
CA SER A 265 -8.81 27.56 -10.78
C SER A 265 -9.75 28.33 -11.72
N ALA A 266 -9.96 27.80 -12.93
CA ALA A 266 -10.84 28.40 -13.93
C ALA A 266 -12.30 27.91 -13.81
N LEU A 267 -12.62 26.99 -12.89
CA LEU A 267 -13.96 26.48 -12.71
C LEU A 267 -14.79 27.45 -11.88
N ILE A 268 -16.04 27.61 -12.26
CA ILE A 268 -17.02 28.36 -11.45
C ILE A 268 -17.28 27.59 -10.16
N PRO A 269 -17.34 28.24 -8.99
CA PRO A 269 -17.66 27.54 -7.75
C PRO A 269 -18.94 26.71 -7.85
N GLY A 270 -18.83 25.42 -7.52
CA GLY A 270 -19.95 24.48 -7.66
C GLY A 270 -19.56 23.04 -7.47
N LEU A 271 -20.53 22.15 -7.68
CA LEU A 271 -20.35 20.72 -7.64
C LEU A 271 -20.02 20.19 -9.03
N TYR A 272 -18.97 19.41 -9.11
CA TYR A 272 -18.52 18.73 -10.31
C TYR A 272 -18.35 17.23 -10.05
N PHE A 273 -18.47 16.44 -11.10
CA PHE A 273 -18.26 14.99 -11.06
C PHE A 273 -17.16 14.61 -12.05
N VAL A 274 -16.27 13.71 -11.63
CA VAL A 274 -15.34 13.04 -12.54
C VAL A 274 -15.93 11.70 -12.90
N ARG A 275 -16.06 11.44 -14.18
CA ARG A 275 -16.58 10.17 -14.73
C ARG A 275 -15.56 9.53 -15.65
N MET A 276 -15.32 8.24 -15.47
CA MET A 276 -14.53 7.42 -16.34
C MET A 276 -15.45 6.50 -17.15
N GLU A 277 -15.26 6.47 -18.45
CA GLU A 277 -16.04 5.66 -19.38
C GLU A 277 -15.11 4.90 -20.33
N GLY A 278 -15.45 3.67 -20.69
CA GLY A 278 -14.69 2.87 -21.64
C GLY A 278 -15.42 1.61 -22.07
N LYS A 279 -14.91 0.93 -23.11
CA LYS A 279 -15.42 -0.39 -23.47
C LYS A 279 -15.01 -1.36 -22.36
N ASN A 280 -15.98 -1.97 -21.67
CA ASN A 280 -15.81 -2.91 -20.56
C ASN A 280 -15.55 -2.27 -19.17
N ILE A 281 -15.88 -0.99 -19.01
CA ILE A 281 -15.92 -0.32 -17.68
C ILE A 281 -17.37 -0.19 -17.21
#